data_e8af029242b27159193157cd0c932a25
#
_entry.id   e8af029242b27159193157cd0c932a25
#
_cell.length_a   1.000
_cell.length_b   1.000
_cell.length_c   1.000
_cell.angle_alpha   90.00
_cell.angle_beta   90.00
_cell.angle_gamma   90.00
#
_symmetry.space_group_name_H-M   'P 1'
#
loop_
_entity.id
_entity.type
_entity.pdbx_description
1 polymer ?
#
loop_
_entity_poly.entity_id
_entity_poly.type
_entity_poly.pdbx_seq_one_letter_code
_entity_poly.pdbx_strand_id
1 'polypeptide(L)'
;MKLKGRFESISRMAILCVFAAGLVAVLPLRTYQLMRVIEPGTGFYAESSVTIPILYALLAVLTVALAALSYLSGNIPMMIWKNKNVGLGIVSIAFAVSLVMDAISQTENFLSLLSERSTNILQQSTSVFAYLIKTGGFALILEVLFAVLGCVYFIFFGYHYITGKLDYSQFKILAVAPLCWVMARVIFRFARTINFKNVSELLLELFMLSAMLLFFLNFARVCSRVNGRGAMWSLFGFGLPAALFGFTCSVPRLVMVIIGQSDQLTAQSPFAPCDMLASILILAVLIQAAFAARMGHKSST
;
A
#
# COMPACT_ATOMS: atom_id res chain seq x y z
N MET A 1 32.63 -7.35 -2.71
CA MET A 1 32.24 -8.76 -2.62
C MET A 1 32.46 -9.41 -1.25
N LYS A 2 33.34 -8.89 -0.38
CA LYS A 2 33.65 -9.44 0.97
C LYS A 2 32.65 -9.06 2.09
N LEU A 3 31.79 -8.05 1.91
CA LEU A 3 30.78 -7.67 2.90
C LEU A 3 29.59 -8.63 2.96
N LYS A 4 29.29 -9.32 1.86
CA LYS A 4 28.12 -10.21 1.73
C LYS A 4 28.19 -11.45 2.63
N GLY A 5 29.37 -11.99 2.91
CA GLY A 5 29.55 -13.21 3.73
C GLY A 5 29.44 -12.99 5.25
N ARG A 6 29.52 -11.74 5.71
CA ARG A 6 29.49 -11.44 7.15
C ARG A 6 28.09 -11.15 7.70
N PHE A 7 27.13 -10.85 6.81
CA PHE A 7 25.75 -10.47 7.16
C PHE A 7 24.68 -11.50 6.76
N GLU A 8 25.07 -12.67 6.25
CA GLU A 8 24.14 -13.76 5.89
C GLU A 8 23.35 -14.32 7.09
N SER A 9 23.58 -13.80 8.30
CA SER A 9 22.93 -14.23 9.53
C SER A 9 21.80 -13.29 10.03
N ILE A 10 21.49 -12.18 9.33
CA ILE A 10 20.41 -11.29 9.79
C ILE A 10 19.08 -12.01 9.59
N SER A 11 18.48 -12.41 10.70
CA SER A 11 17.17 -13.04 10.72
C SER A 11 16.11 -12.06 10.20
N ARG A 12 15.25 -12.51 9.28
CA ARG A 12 14.11 -11.70 8.82
C ARG A 12 13.16 -11.30 9.94
N MET A 13 13.12 -12.09 11.01
CA MET A 13 12.41 -11.72 12.22
C MET A 13 13.01 -10.47 12.87
N ALA A 14 14.34 -10.31 12.85
CA ALA A 14 14.97 -9.08 13.34
C ALA A 14 14.56 -7.86 12.50
N ILE A 15 14.44 -8.00 11.18
CA ILE A 15 13.95 -6.91 10.31
C ILE A 15 12.49 -6.54 10.65
N LEU A 16 11.64 -7.53 10.90
CA LEU A 16 10.26 -7.31 11.35
C LEU A 16 10.21 -6.63 12.73
N CYS A 17 11.13 -6.95 13.64
CA CYS A 17 11.24 -6.26 14.92
C CYS A 17 11.67 -4.79 14.76
N VAL A 18 12.62 -4.50 13.87
CA VAL A 18 13.00 -3.10 13.53
C VAL A 18 11.82 -2.34 12.94
N PHE A 19 11.06 -2.97 12.03
CA PHE A 19 9.84 -2.41 11.48
C PHE A 19 8.80 -2.10 12.57
N ALA A 20 8.55 -3.04 13.49
CA ALA A 20 7.59 -2.85 14.59
C ALA A 20 8.01 -1.72 15.54
N ALA A 21 9.30 -1.65 15.89
CA ALA A 21 9.85 -0.56 16.68
C ALA A 21 9.71 0.80 15.97
N GLY A 22 9.95 0.82 14.65
CA GLY A 22 9.73 2.02 13.82
C GLY A 22 8.27 2.48 13.83
N LEU A 23 7.30 1.57 13.71
CA LEU A 23 5.88 1.90 13.79
C LEU A 23 5.50 2.50 15.15
N VAL A 24 6.00 1.93 16.24
CA VAL A 24 5.74 2.47 17.61
C VAL A 24 6.25 3.90 17.75
N ALA A 25 7.32 4.28 17.07
CA ALA A 25 7.84 5.65 17.09
C ALA A 25 7.06 6.59 16.14
N VAL A 26 6.74 6.12 14.92
CA VAL A 26 6.13 6.95 13.87
C VAL A 26 4.66 7.23 14.11
N LEU A 27 3.87 6.22 14.53
CA LEU A 27 2.42 6.35 14.64
C LEU A 27 1.96 7.39 15.68
N PRO A 28 2.49 7.42 16.92
CA PRO A 28 2.11 8.46 17.88
C PRO A 28 2.50 9.86 17.41
N LEU A 29 3.70 9.98 16.81
CA LEU A 29 4.18 11.27 16.29
C LEU A 29 3.26 11.80 15.19
N ARG A 30 2.86 10.95 14.24
CA ARG A 30 1.96 11.34 13.16
C ARG A 30 0.55 11.64 13.66
N THR A 31 0.05 10.85 14.61
CA THR A 31 -1.27 11.09 15.23
C THR A 31 -1.27 12.44 15.96
N TYR A 32 -0.22 12.75 16.71
CA TYR A 32 -0.06 14.06 17.36
C TYR A 32 -0.06 15.19 16.34
N GLN A 33 0.67 15.06 15.23
CA GLN A 33 0.66 16.09 14.17
C GLN A 33 -0.73 16.32 13.59
N LEU A 34 -1.48 15.25 13.33
CA LEU A 34 -2.83 15.34 12.77
C LEU A 34 -3.80 16.05 13.71
N MET A 35 -3.64 15.82 15.03
CA MET A 35 -4.53 16.40 16.06
C MET A 35 -4.20 17.83 16.43
N ARG A 36 -2.93 18.25 16.35
CA ARG A 36 -2.47 19.49 16.98
C ARG A 36 -1.69 20.43 16.07
N VAL A 37 -1.07 19.90 15.02
CA VAL A 37 -0.10 20.66 14.21
C VAL A 37 -0.66 20.98 12.84
N ILE A 38 -1.56 20.14 12.31
CA ILE A 38 -2.19 20.33 11.01
C ILE A 38 -3.50 21.09 11.19
N GLU A 39 -3.66 22.18 10.46
CA GLU A 39 -4.87 22.98 10.47
C GLU A 39 -5.98 22.28 9.66
N PRO A 40 -7.16 22.01 10.26
CA PRO A 40 -8.19 21.16 9.61
C PRO A 40 -8.73 21.71 8.29
N GLY A 41 -8.81 23.03 8.16
CA GLY A 41 -9.41 23.68 6.97
C GLY A 41 -8.48 23.75 5.77
N THR A 42 -7.18 23.87 6.00
CA THR A 42 -6.18 24.12 4.96
C THR A 42 -5.25 22.93 4.74
N GLY A 43 -5.10 22.05 5.75
CA GLY A 43 -4.15 20.94 5.75
C GLY A 43 -2.67 21.38 5.79
N PHE A 44 -2.42 22.67 6.03
CA PHE A 44 -1.09 23.18 6.30
C PHE A 44 -0.71 22.94 7.76
N TYR A 45 0.59 22.95 8.01
CA TYR A 45 1.08 23.01 9.37
C TYR A 45 0.83 24.42 9.94
N ALA A 46 0.10 24.52 11.05
CA ALA A 46 -0.27 25.78 11.69
C ALA A 46 0.96 26.56 12.19
N GLU A 47 1.99 25.84 12.61
CA GLU A 47 3.26 26.42 13.08
C GLU A 47 4.46 25.63 12.56
N SER A 48 5.64 26.24 12.54
CA SER A 48 6.90 25.58 12.27
C SER A 48 7.28 24.66 13.45
N SER A 49 6.68 23.48 13.50
CA SER A 49 6.94 22.49 14.55
C SER A 49 8.16 21.65 14.23
N VAL A 50 9.04 21.46 15.20
CA VAL A 50 10.20 20.56 15.10
C VAL A 50 9.79 19.11 14.80
N THR A 51 8.54 18.73 15.11
CA THR A 51 8.00 17.41 14.85
C THR A 51 7.93 17.07 13.36
N ILE A 52 7.83 18.08 12.49
CA ILE A 52 7.72 17.91 11.04
C ILE A 52 9.01 17.30 10.45
N PRO A 53 10.18 17.97 10.57
CA PRO A 53 11.42 17.39 10.04
C PRO A 53 11.80 16.09 10.75
N ILE A 54 11.48 15.92 12.03
CA ILE A 54 11.71 14.66 12.76
C ILE A 54 10.93 13.51 12.12
N LEU A 55 9.64 13.68 11.80
CA LEU A 55 8.85 12.63 11.17
C LEU A 55 9.43 12.23 9.81
N TYR A 56 9.73 13.20 8.94
CA TYR A 56 10.27 12.91 7.61
C TYR A 56 11.66 12.28 7.67
N ALA A 57 12.53 12.76 8.56
CA ALA A 57 13.84 12.16 8.77
C ALA A 57 13.74 10.72 9.29
N LEU A 58 12.84 10.48 10.25
CA LEU A 58 12.60 9.14 10.81
C LEU A 58 12.06 8.18 9.74
N LEU A 59 11.08 8.60 8.92
CA LEU A 59 10.55 7.81 7.82
C LEU A 59 11.62 7.52 6.76
N ALA A 60 12.45 8.50 6.40
CA ALA A 60 13.54 8.31 5.43
C ALA A 60 14.57 7.32 5.96
N VAL A 61 15.03 7.49 7.20
CA VAL A 61 16.01 6.58 7.83
C VAL A 61 15.46 5.16 7.94
N LEU A 62 14.22 5.01 8.40
CA LEU A 62 13.57 3.68 8.50
C LEU A 62 13.43 3.03 7.13
N THR A 63 12.99 3.76 6.11
CA THR A 63 12.83 3.25 4.75
C THR A 63 14.16 2.73 4.20
N VAL A 64 15.23 3.53 4.31
CA VAL A 64 16.57 3.14 3.86
C VAL A 64 17.10 1.96 4.67
N ALA A 65 16.94 1.98 5.99
CA ALA A 65 17.39 0.91 6.88
C ALA A 65 16.67 -0.43 6.57
N LEU A 66 15.34 -0.41 6.42
CA LEU A 66 14.55 -1.61 6.09
C LEU A 66 14.92 -2.16 4.72
N ALA A 67 15.10 -1.31 3.71
CA ALA A 67 15.54 -1.72 2.37
C ALA A 67 16.97 -2.30 2.41
N ALA A 68 17.90 -1.66 3.09
CA ALA A 68 19.28 -2.13 3.22
C ALA A 68 19.37 -3.46 3.99
N LEU A 69 18.68 -3.59 5.12
CA LEU A 69 18.62 -4.83 5.90
C LEU A 69 18.01 -5.97 5.09
N SER A 70 16.96 -5.68 4.32
CA SER A 70 16.33 -6.67 3.42
C SER A 70 17.29 -7.12 2.33
N TYR A 71 18.06 -6.21 1.75
CA TYR A 71 19.10 -6.53 0.76
C TYR A 71 20.23 -7.38 1.36
N LEU A 72 20.69 -7.05 2.57
CA LEU A 72 21.76 -7.75 3.28
C LEU A 72 21.33 -9.13 3.81
N SER A 73 20.03 -9.38 4.03
CA SER A 73 19.50 -10.66 4.54
C SER A 73 19.65 -11.86 3.57
N GLY A 74 20.22 -11.62 2.39
CA GLY A 74 20.57 -12.66 1.41
C GLY A 74 19.41 -13.16 0.53
N ASN A 75 19.79 -13.89 -0.52
CA ASN A 75 18.83 -14.53 -1.43
C ASN A 75 18.37 -15.87 -0.84
N ILE A 76 17.11 -15.98 -0.51
CA ILE A 76 16.49 -17.27 -0.27
C ILE A 76 15.86 -17.76 -1.58
N PRO A 77 15.98 -19.06 -1.89
CA PRO A 77 15.26 -19.64 -3.00
C PRO A 77 13.76 -19.37 -2.81
N MET A 78 13.08 -19.13 -3.93
CA MET A 78 11.65 -18.88 -3.98
C MET A 78 10.92 -20.10 -3.44
N MET A 79 10.67 -20.11 -2.13
CA MET A 79 9.98 -21.21 -1.49
C MET A 79 8.50 -21.08 -1.79
N ILE A 80 7.95 -22.05 -2.46
CA ILE A 80 6.52 -22.13 -2.76
C ILE A 80 5.80 -22.18 -1.42
N TRP A 81 4.94 -21.19 -1.17
CA TRP A 81 4.16 -21.05 0.05
C TRP A 81 3.05 -22.12 0.07
N LYS A 82 3.43 -23.37 0.31
CA LYS A 82 2.50 -24.50 0.31
C LYS A 82 1.71 -24.69 1.60
N ASN A 83 2.08 -23.99 2.67
CA ASN A 83 1.47 -24.23 3.97
C ASN A 83 0.17 -23.45 4.12
N LYS A 84 -0.89 -24.15 4.52
CA LYS A 84 -2.14 -23.52 4.94
C LYS A 84 -1.85 -22.44 6.00
N ASN A 85 -2.38 -21.26 5.79
CA ASN A 85 -2.36 -20.17 6.75
C ASN A 85 -3.70 -19.45 6.72
N VAL A 86 -4.59 -19.86 7.62
CA VAL A 86 -5.95 -19.33 7.71
C VAL A 86 -5.92 -17.81 7.95
N GLY A 87 -4.96 -17.32 8.75
CA GLY A 87 -4.83 -15.88 9.02
C GLY A 87 -4.55 -15.08 7.77
N LEU A 88 -3.60 -15.52 6.92
CA LEU A 88 -3.33 -14.88 5.64
C LEU A 88 -4.54 -14.97 4.71
N GLY A 89 -5.25 -16.09 4.72
CA GLY A 89 -6.47 -16.27 3.92
C GLY A 89 -7.56 -15.28 4.32
N ILE A 90 -7.82 -15.10 5.62
CA ILE A 90 -8.82 -14.16 6.14
C ILE A 90 -8.45 -12.72 5.77
N VAL A 91 -7.19 -12.33 5.99
CA VAL A 91 -6.71 -10.97 5.63
C VAL A 91 -6.84 -10.71 4.13
N SER A 92 -6.55 -11.71 3.29
CA SER A 92 -6.71 -11.59 1.83
C SER A 92 -8.16 -11.38 1.41
N ILE A 93 -9.10 -12.10 2.03
CA ILE A 93 -10.53 -11.91 1.77
C ILE A 93 -11.01 -10.55 2.28
N ALA A 94 -10.57 -10.12 3.47
CA ALA A 94 -10.88 -8.79 3.98
C ALA A 94 -10.39 -7.68 3.04
N PHE A 95 -9.18 -7.82 2.49
CA PHE A 95 -8.67 -6.89 1.49
C PHE A 95 -9.48 -6.95 0.18
N ALA A 96 -9.91 -8.13 -0.26
CA ALA A 96 -10.79 -8.26 -1.43
C ALA A 96 -12.11 -7.49 -1.23
N VAL A 97 -12.73 -7.59 -0.04
CA VAL A 97 -13.92 -6.82 0.31
C VAL A 97 -13.65 -5.31 0.28
N SER A 98 -12.50 -4.87 0.79
CA SER A 98 -12.15 -3.44 0.76
C SER A 98 -11.91 -2.90 -0.65
N LEU A 99 -11.43 -3.74 -1.59
CA LEU A 99 -11.32 -3.36 -3.00
C LEU A 99 -12.70 -3.13 -3.64
N VAL A 100 -13.72 -3.89 -3.23
CA VAL A 100 -15.10 -3.62 -3.67
C VAL A 100 -15.61 -2.29 -3.13
N MET A 101 -15.35 -2.00 -1.85
CA MET A 101 -15.73 -0.71 -1.25
C MET A 101 -15.03 0.45 -1.95
N ASP A 102 -13.74 0.29 -2.28
CA ASP A 102 -12.98 1.27 -3.05
C ASP A 102 -13.59 1.47 -4.45
N ALA A 103 -13.90 0.38 -5.17
CA ALA A 103 -14.55 0.44 -6.48
C ALA A 103 -15.89 1.19 -6.44
N ILE A 104 -16.71 1.00 -5.40
CA ILE A 104 -17.97 1.73 -5.21
C ILE A 104 -17.68 3.21 -5.02
N SER A 105 -16.77 3.57 -4.10
CA SER A 105 -16.41 4.96 -3.82
C SER A 105 -15.85 5.67 -5.06
N GLN A 106 -14.99 5.00 -5.85
CA GLN A 106 -14.45 5.58 -7.09
C GLN A 106 -15.51 5.71 -8.19
N THR A 107 -16.52 4.83 -8.21
CA THR A 107 -17.66 4.97 -9.10
C THR A 107 -18.48 6.21 -8.75
N GLU A 108 -18.73 6.46 -7.46
CA GLU A 108 -19.39 7.69 -7.00
C GLU A 108 -18.61 8.95 -7.38
N ASN A 109 -17.28 8.93 -7.18
CA ASN A 109 -16.40 10.01 -7.62
C ASN A 109 -16.47 10.25 -9.14
N PHE A 110 -16.53 9.19 -9.94
CA PHE A 110 -16.68 9.28 -11.39
C PHE A 110 -18.02 9.89 -11.79
N LEU A 111 -19.13 9.47 -11.15
CA LEU A 111 -20.46 10.03 -11.39
C LEU A 111 -20.53 11.51 -11.00
N SER A 112 -19.88 11.91 -9.91
CA SER A 112 -19.81 13.32 -9.51
C SER A 112 -19.08 14.18 -10.54
N LEU A 113 -17.96 13.70 -11.10
CA LEU A 113 -17.26 14.38 -12.20
C LEU A 113 -18.14 14.57 -13.44
N LEU A 114 -18.93 13.56 -13.78
CA LEU A 114 -19.88 13.68 -14.92
C LEU A 114 -20.99 14.68 -14.63
N SER A 115 -21.51 14.73 -13.41
CA SER A 115 -22.52 15.70 -13.02
C SER A 115 -21.99 17.12 -13.01
N GLU A 116 -20.78 17.35 -12.52
CA GLU A 116 -20.10 18.66 -12.59
C GLU A 116 -19.94 19.17 -14.03
N ARG A 117 -19.60 18.25 -14.96
CA ARG A 117 -19.54 18.60 -16.39
C ARG A 117 -20.91 19.02 -16.93
N SER A 118 -21.98 18.36 -16.52
CA SER A 118 -23.34 18.65 -17.01
C SER A 118 -23.86 20.01 -16.52
N THR A 119 -23.41 20.47 -15.36
CA THR A 119 -23.83 21.75 -14.76
C THR A 119 -23.00 22.95 -15.25
N ASN A 120 -21.76 22.73 -15.71
CA ASN A 120 -20.88 23.80 -16.17
C ASN A 120 -20.97 24.02 -17.69
N ILE A 121 -21.60 25.13 -18.12
CA ILE A 121 -21.81 25.49 -19.55
C ILE A 121 -20.49 25.55 -20.31
N LEU A 122 -19.40 26.06 -19.69
CA LEU A 122 -18.07 26.16 -20.31
C LEU A 122 -17.42 24.77 -20.54
N GLN A 123 -17.79 23.76 -19.75
CA GLN A 123 -17.25 22.41 -19.86
C GLN A 123 -18.07 21.55 -20.83
N GLN A 124 -19.30 21.93 -21.10
CA GLN A 124 -20.15 21.26 -22.09
C GLN A 124 -19.62 21.36 -23.53
N SER A 125 -18.87 22.41 -23.85
CA SER A 125 -18.28 22.62 -25.18
C SER A 125 -17.11 21.69 -25.51
N THR A 126 -16.50 21.06 -24.49
CA THR A 126 -15.42 20.07 -24.67
C THR A 126 -15.97 18.67 -24.88
N SER A 127 -15.31 17.85 -25.72
CA SER A 127 -15.69 16.45 -25.86
C SER A 127 -15.60 15.72 -24.55
N VAL A 128 -16.50 14.72 -24.30
CA VAL A 128 -16.50 13.90 -23.07
C VAL A 128 -15.13 13.26 -22.84
N PHE A 129 -14.53 12.75 -23.90
CA PHE A 129 -13.23 12.09 -23.85
C PHE A 129 -12.10 13.04 -23.40
N ALA A 130 -12.04 14.23 -23.99
CA ALA A 130 -11.05 15.24 -23.61
C ALA A 130 -11.24 15.71 -22.15
N TYR A 131 -12.49 15.85 -21.71
CA TYR A 131 -12.82 16.18 -20.32
C TYR A 131 -12.34 15.09 -19.35
N LEU A 132 -12.62 13.81 -19.64
CA LEU A 132 -12.21 12.69 -18.80
C LEU A 132 -10.68 12.55 -18.69
N ILE A 133 -9.95 12.79 -19.78
CA ILE A 133 -8.47 12.80 -19.72
C ILE A 133 -7.99 13.95 -18.84
N LYS A 134 -8.53 15.17 -19.03
CA LYS A 134 -8.08 16.37 -18.31
C LYS A 134 -8.39 16.31 -16.80
N THR A 135 -9.50 15.68 -16.40
CA THR A 135 -9.92 15.58 -15.01
C THR A 135 -9.45 14.31 -14.31
N GLY A 136 -8.81 13.39 -15.04
CA GLY A 136 -8.38 12.09 -14.51
C GLY A 136 -9.50 11.04 -14.46
N GLY A 137 -10.69 11.32 -15.02
CA GLY A 137 -11.83 10.39 -15.02
C GLY A 137 -11.53 9.05 -15.70
N PHE A 138 -10.63 9.03 -16.68
CA PHE A 138 -10.16 7.78 -17.30
C PHE A 138 -9.38 6.91 -16.33
N ALA A 139 -8.58 7.51 -15.44
CA ALA A 139 -7.86 6.78 -14.42
C ALA A 139 -8.81 6.16 -13.39
N LEU A 140 -9.93 6.83 -13.04
CA LEU A 140 -10.96 6.27 -12.17
C LEU A 140 -11.61 5.02 -12.77
N ILE A 141 -11.91 5.02 -14.07
CA ILE A 141 -12.47 3.84 -14.75
C ILE A 141 -11.48 2.66 -14.66
N LEU A 142 -10.20 2.91 -14.91
CA LEU A 142 -9.15 1.89 -14.79
C LEU A 142 -9.00 1.40 -13.35
N GLU A 143 -9.09 2.31 -12.37
CA GLU A 143 -9.02 1.97 -10.94
C GLU A 143 -10.16 1.03 -10.56
N VAL A 144 -11.42 1.33 -10.92
CA VAL A 144 -12.58 0.48 -10.67
C VAL A 144 -12.40 -0.89 -11.34
N LEU A 145 -12.00 -0.92 -12.62
CA LEU A 145 -11.79 -2.17 -13.36
C LEU A 145 -10.75 -3.06 -12.66
N PHE A 146 -9.59 -2.50 -12.31
CA PHE A 146 -8.52 -3.26 -11.69
C PHE A 146 -8.78 -3.56 -10.22
N ALA A 147 -9.57 -2.77 -9.51
CA ALA A 147 -10.05 -3.10 -8.17
C ALA A 147 -10.93 -4.36 -8.19
N VAL A 148 -11.86 -4.46 -9.14
CA VAL A 148 -12.72 -5.65 -9.30
C VAL A 148 -11.89 -6.89 -9.68
N LEU A 149 -10.95 -6.76 -10.63
CA LEU A 149 -10.07 -7.88 -11.00
C LEU A 149 -9.16 -8.29 -9.84
N GLY A 150 -8.64 -7.33 -9.08
CA GLY A 150 -7.85 -7.55 -7.87
C GLY A 150 -8.66 -8.25 -6.77
N CYS A 151 -9.93 -7.86 -6.58
CA CYS A 151 -10.85 -8.52 -5.67
C CYS A 151 -10.98 -10.02 -6.01
N VAL A 152 -11.26 -10.35 -7.26
CA VAL A 152 -11.36 -11.75 -7.73
C VAL A 152 -10.06 -12.51 -7.45
N TYR A 153 -8.91 -11.90 -7.73
CA TYR A 153 -7.62 -12.52 -7.44
C TYR A 153 -7.43 -12.81 -5.94
N PHE A 154 -7.71 -11.84 -5.06
CA PHE A 154 -7.51 -12.03 -3.63
C PHE A 154 -8.52 -12.97 -2.97
N ILE A 155 -9.72 -13.14 -3.55
CA ILE A 155 -10.64 -14.22 -3.16
C ILE A 155 -10.02 -15.58 -3.45
N PHE A 156 -9.48 -15.81 -4.67
CA PHE A 156 -8.82 -17.07 -5.01
C PHE A 156 -7.56 -17.32 -4.17
N PHE A 157 -6.77 -16.28 -3.96
CA PHE A 157 -5.58 -16.31 -3.12
C PHE A 157 -5.95 -16.67 -1.66
N GLY A 158 -6.95 -16.01 -1.08
CA GLY A 158 -7.44 -16.29 0.26
C GLY A 158 -8.02 -17.69 0.40
N TYR A 159 -8.82 -18.14 -0.58
CA TYR A 159 -9.37 -19.48 -0.62
C TYR A 159 -8.29 -20.57 -0.65
N HIS A 160 -7.23 -20.35 -1.43
CA HIS A 160 -6.07 -21.26 -1.45
C HIS A 160 -5.47 -21.44 -0.04
N TYR A 161 -5.23 -20.33 0.69
CA TYR A 161 -4.61 -20.39 2.01
C TYR A 161 -5.51 -20.98 3.10
N ILE A 162 -6.83 -20.87 2.94
CA ILE A 162 -7.81 -21.48 3.86
C ILE A 162 -7.95 -22.98 3.59
N THR A 163 -8.15 -23.38 2.34
CA THR A 163 -8.51 -24.75 1.98
C THR A 163 -7.34 -25.62 1.52
N GLY A 164 -6.30 -25.00 0.93
CA GLY A 164 -5.16 -25.67 0.32
C GLY A 164 -5.46 -26.40 -0.99
N LYS A 165 -6.68 -26.25 -1.54
CA LYS A 165 -7.13 -27.03 -2.72
C LYS A 165 -6.89 -26.34 -4.07
N LEU A 166 -6.86 -25.00 -4.10
CA LEU A 166 -6.73 -24.21 -5.34
C LEU A 166 -5.28 -23.76 -5.52
N ASP A 167 -4.71 -23.89 -6.71
CA ASP A 167 -3.38 -23.34 -7.01
C ASP A 167 -3.55 -21.93 -7.63
N TYR A 168 -3.34 -20.88 -6.83
CA TYR A 168 -3.42 -19.49 -7.28
C TYR A 168 -2.41 -19.14 -8.37
N SER A 169 -1.34 -19.94 -8.53
CA SER A 169 -0.34 -19.73 -9.57
C SER A 169 -0.86 -19.95 -11.00
N GLN A 170 -2.06 -20.51 -11.16
CA GLN A 170 -2.73 -20.63 -12.46
C GLN A 170 -3.25 -19.26 -12.95
N PHE A 171 -3.55 -18.34 -12.03
CA PHE A 171 -4.12 -17.04 -12.34
C PHE A 171 -3.05 -15.93 -12.44
N LYS A 172 -1.97 -16.19 -13.22
CA LYS A 172 -0.82 -15.28 -13.34
C LYS A 172 -1.18 -13.88 -13.82
N ILE A 173 -2.11 -13.77 -14.74
CA ILE A 173 -2.57 -12.48 -15.30
C ILE A 173 -3.31 -11.68 -14.25
N LEU A 174 -4.18 -12.33 -13.46
CA LEU A 174 -4.91 -11.67 -12.38
C LEU A 174 -3.95 -11.19 -11.27
N ALA A 175 -2.81 -11.84 -11.07
CA ALA A 175 -1.82 -11.41 -10.08
C ALA A 175 -1.24 -10.01 -10.37
N VAL A 176 -1.38 -9.52 -11.61
CA VAL A 176 -0.95 -8.17 -12.01
C VAL A 176 -2.03 -7.12 -11.72
N ALA A 177 -3.28 -7.52 -11.54
CA ALA A 177 -4.39 -6.58 -11.32
C ALA A 177 -4.18 -5.62 -10.12
N PRO A 178 -3.68 -6.05 -8.95
CA PRO A 178 -3.39 -5.14 -7.84
C PRO A 178 -2.32 -4.09 -8.17
N LEU A 179 -1.32 -4.45 -9.00
CA LEU A 179 -0.33 -3.50 -9.49
C LEU A 179 -0.98 -2.43 -10.37
N CYS A 180 -1.82 -2.85 -11.32
CA CYS A 180 -2.53 -1.92 -12.21
C CYS A 180 -3.52 -1.03 -11.45
N TRP A 181 -4.17 -1.56 -10.40
CA TRP A 181 -5.02 -0.78 -9.50
C TRP A 181 -4.23 0.34 -8.80
N VAL A 182 -3.08 0.06 -8.19
CA VAL A 182 -2.24 1.11 -7.59
C VAL A 182 -1.74 2.09 -8.64
N MET A 183 -1.36 1.61 -9.84
CA MET A 183 -0.91 2.47 -10.93
C MET A 183 -2.00 3.45 -11.38
N ALA A 184 -3.26 2.99 -11.49
CA ALA A 184 -4.39 3.86 -11.81
C ALA A 184 -4.60 4.95 -10.74
N ARG A 185 -4.48 4.60 -9.44
CA ARG A 185 -4.52 5.56 -8.33
C ARG A 185 -3.41 6.61 -8.42
N VAL A 186 -2.19 6.21 -8.74
CA VAL A 186 -1.07 7.14 -8.95
C VAL A 186 -1.39 8.09 -10.10
N ILE A 187 -1.83 7.57 -11.25
CA ILE A 187 -2.20 8.39 -12.41
C ILE A 187 -3.31 9.38 -12.05
N PHE A 188 -4.33 8.94 -11.32
CA PHE A 188 -5.42 9.81 -10.89
C PHE A 188 -4.93 10.96 -10.00
N ARG A 189 -4.02 10.67 -9.05
CA ARG A 189 -3.43 11.71 -8.18
C ARG A 189 -2.65 12.76 -8.96
N PHE A 190 -1.93 12.37 -10.02
CA PHE A 190 -1.20 13.30 -10.88
C PHE A 190 -2.08 14.01 -11.91
N ALA A 191 -3.20 13.40 -12.32
CA ALA A 191 -4.13 14.02 -13.26
C ALA A 191 -4.98 15.14 -12.62
N ARG A 192 -5.22 15.06 -11.31
CA ARG A 192 -5.90 16.13 -10.57
C ARG A 192 -5.00 17.34 -10.42
N THR A 193 -5.58 18.52 -10.56
CA THR A 193 -4.90 19.79 -10.25
C THR A 193 -4.44 19.74 -8.80
N ILE A 194 -3.14 19.80 -8.59
CA ILE A 194 -2.55 19.83 -7.25
C ILE A 194 -2.99 21.14 -6.60
N ASN A 195 -3.95 21.05 -5.70
CA ASN A 195 -4.28 22.17 -4.84
C ASN A 195 -3.15 22.28 -3.82
N PHE A 196 -2.53 23.44 -3.65
CA PHE A 196 -1.45 23.65 -2.66
C PHE A 196 -1.89 23.37 -1.22
N LYS A 197 -3.19 23.24 -0.98
CA LYS A 197 -3.75 22.73 0.27
C LYS A 197 -3.44 21.22 0.39
N ASN A 198 -2.93 20.78 1.54
CA ASN A 198 -2.64 19.39 1.89
C ASN A 198 -1.40 18.75 1.22
N VAL A 199 -0.41 19.51 0.84
CA VAL A 199 0.81 18.97 0.21
C VAL A 199 1.48 17.89 1.04
N SER A 200 1.51 18.02 2.38
CA SER A 200 2.15 17.03 3.26
C SER A 200 1.43 15.68 3.27
N GLU A 201 0.09 15.68 3.27
CA GLU A 201 -0.72 14.48 3.22
C GLU A 201 -0.58 13.78 1.85
N LEU A 202 -0.65 14.57 0.78
CA LEU A 202 -0.47 14.09 -0.58
C LEU A 202 0.91 13.47 -0.80
N LEU A 203 1.97 14.07 -0.24
CA LEU A 203 3.33 13.58 -0.35
C LEU A 203 3.47 12.19 0.30
N LEU A 204 2.97 12.02 1.53
CA LEU A 204 3.00 10.74 2.22
C LEU A 204 2.19 9.67 1.47
N GLU A 205 1.04 10.04 0.93
CA GLU A 205 0.19 9.16 0.14
C GLU A 205 0.88 8.73 -1.18
N LEU A 206 1.59 9.65 -1.84
CA LEU A 206 2.37 9.32 -3.04
C LEU A 206 3.54 8.37 -2.72
N PHE A 207 4.24 8.55 -1.60
CA PHE A 207 5.26 7.61 -1.15
C PHE A 207 4.65 6.24 -0.83
N MET A 208 3.50 6.20 -0.16
CA MET A 208 2.76 4.97 0.09
C MET A 208 2.43 4.25 -1.22
N LEU A 209 1.78 4.92 -2.16
CA LEU A 209 1.38 4.34 -3.43
C LEU A 209 2.59 3.87 -4.26
N SER A 210 3.68 4.65 -4.28
CA SER A 210 4.91 4.28 -4.99
C SER A 210 5.55 3.01 -4.40
N ALA A 211 5.61 2.91 -3.07
CA ALA A 211 6.12 1.72 -2.40
C ALA A 211 5.20 0.51 -2.58
N MET A 212 3.87 0.70 -2.51
CA MET A 212 2.88 -0.35 -2.80
C MET A 212 2.98 -0.85 -4.25
N LEU A 213 3.20 0.04 -5.20
CA LEU A 213 3.39 -0.33 -6.61
C LEU A 213 4.59 -1.26 -6.78
N LEU A 214 5.73 -0.92 -6.18
CA LEU A 214 6.93 -1.76 -6.21
C LEU A 214 6.72 -3.09 -5.45
N PHE A 215 5.97 -3.08 -4.36
CA PHE A 215 5.61 -4.30 -3.65
C PHE A 215 4.74 -5.21 -4.52
N PHE A 216 3.63 -4.71 -5.09
CA PHE A 216 2.72 -5.53 -5.91
C PHE A 216 3.38 -6.02 -7.19
N LEU A 217 4.33 -5.27 -7.77
CA LEU A 217 5.16 -5.75 -8.87
C LEU A 217 5.96 -7.01 -8.47
N ASN A 218 6.64 -6.96 -7.32
CA ASN A 218 7.42 -8.09 -6.84
C ASN A 218 6.51 -9.23 -6.34
N PHE A 219 5.38 -8.91 -5.74
CA PHE A 219 4.36 -9.89 -5.35
C PHE A 219 3.83 -10.65 -6.56
N ALA A 220 3.46 -9.96 -7.65
CA ALA A 220 3.01 -10.58 -8.88
C ALA A 220 4.09 -11.50 -9.49
N ARG A 221 5.37 -11.09 -9.47
CA ARG A 221 6.51 -11.92 -9.93
C ARG A 221 6.65 -13.20 -9.11
N VAL A 222 6.55 -13.09 -7.78
CA VAL A 222 6.63 -14.23 -6.86
C VAL A 222 5.44 -15.17 -7.06
N CYS A 223 4.22 -14.65 -7.11
CA CYS A 223 3.00 -15.45 -7.31
C CYS A 223 2.95 -16.12 -8.68
N SER A 224 3.46 -15.47 -9.72
CA SER A 224 3.54 -16.03 -11.07
C SER A 224 4.70 -17.00 -11.26
N ARG A 225 5.51 -17.26 -10.21
CA ARG A 225 6.71 -18.12 -10.24
C ARG A 225 7.72 -17.69 -11.32
N VAL A 226 7.78 -16.40 -11.63
CA VAL A 226 8.79 -15.87 -12.53
C VAL A 226 10.13 -15.82 -11.79
N ASN A 227 11.02 -16.72 -12.15
CA ASN A 227 12.29 -16.97 -11.46
C ASN A 227 13.26 -15.80 -11.71
N GLY A 228 13.32 -14.83 -10.83
CA GLY A 228 14.28 -13.74 -10.84
C GLY A 228 15.21 -13.83 -9.64
N ARG A 229 16.54 -13.77 -9.86
CA ARG A 229 17.50 -13.61 -8.78
C ARG A 229 17.12 -12.34 -8.01
N GLY A 230 16.81 -12.48 -6.72
CA GLY A 230 16.50 -11.33 -5.84
C GLY A 230 15.02 -11.02 -5.60
N ALA A 231 14.07 -11.81 -6.13
CA ALA A 231 12.64 -11.56 -5.93
C ALA A 231 12.22 -11.49 -4.45
N MET A 232 12.88 -12.26 -3.59
CA MET A 232 12.54 -12.29 -2.16
C MET A 232 13.08 -11.10 -1.39
N TRP A 233 14.32 -10.65 -1.64
CA TRP A 233 14.80 -9.45 -0.96
C TRP A 233 14.02 -8.20 -1.39
N SER A 234 13.64 -8.10 -2.67
CA SER A 234 12.87 -6.97 -3.17
C SER A 234 11.43 -6.97 -2.64
N LEU A 235 10.84 -8.16 -2.41
CA LEU A 235 9.53 -8.26 -1.75
C LEU A 235 9.56 -7.65 -0.33
N PHE A 236 10.58 -7.96 0.47
CA PHE A 236 10.78 -7.38 1.79
C PHE A 236 11.21 -5.90 1.71
N GLY A 237 12.16 -5.60 0.82
CA GLY A 237 12.75 -4.26 0.68
C GLY A 237 11.76 -3.18 0.27
N PHE A 238 10.75 -3.53 -0.51
CA PHE A 238 9.67 -2.62 -0.89
C PHE A 238 8.39 -2.82 -0.07
N GLY A 239 8.13 -4.04 0.41
CA GLY A 239 6.94 -4.33 1.19
C GLY A 239 6.95 -3.72 2.59
N LEU A 240 8.08 -3.73 3.29
CA LEU A 240 8.16 -3.09 4.61
C LEU A 240 7.99 -1.56 4.55
N PRO A 241 8.65 -0.82 3.63
CA PRO A 241 8.33 0.59 3.41
C PRO A 241 6.87 0.83 3.00
N ALA A 242 6.30 0.00 2.12
CA ALA A 242 4.90 0.13 1.73
C ALA A 242 3.95 0.01 2.92
N ALA A 243 4.16 -0.99 3.79
CA ALA A 243 3.40 -1.14 5.01
C ALA A 243 3.66 0.02 6.00
N LEU A 244 4.90 0.49 6.12
CA LEU A 244 5.26 1.62 6.99
C LEU A 244 4.49 2.88 6.60
N PHE A 245 4.56 3.30 5.34
CA PHE A 245 3.82 4.46 4.84
C PHE A 245 2.32 4.24 4.90
N GLY A 246 1.84 3.04 4.58
CA GLY A 246 0.43 2.71 4.63
C GLY A 246 -0.16 2.83 6.03
N PHE A 247 0.51 2.31 7.05
CA PHE A 247 0.09 2.51 8.44
C PHE A 247 0.23 3.97 8.89
N THR A 248 1.27 4.67 8.45
CA THR A 248 1.48 6.09 8.76
C THR A 248 0.36 6.97 8.20
N CYS A 249 -0.20 6.62 7.04
CA CYS A 249 -1.34 7.33 6.45
C CYS A 249 -2.68 6.90 7.06
N SER A 250 -2.91 5.59 7.25
CA SER A 250 -4.25 5.08 7.58
C SER A 250 -4.54 5.05 9.08
N VAL A 251 -3.58 4.66 9.94
CA VAL A 251 -3.84 4.51 11.39
C VAL A 251 -4.18 5.84 12.07
N PRO A 252 -3.46 6.95 11.85
CA PRO A 252 -3.84 8.23 12.46
C PRO A 252 -5.22 8.72 12.00
N ARG A 253 -5.58 8.51 10.72
CA ARG A 253 -6.91 8.85 10.21
C ARG A 253 -7.99 7.98 10.86
N LEU A 254 -7.74 6.69 11.06
CA LEU A 254 -8.65 5.80 11.79
C LEU A 254 -8.85 6.29 13.23
N VAL A 255 -7.78 6.69 13.92
CA VAL A 255 -7.86 7.23 15.28
C VAL A 255 -8.74 8.49 15.31
N MET A 256 -8.60 9.39 14.34
CA MET A 256 -9.44 10.59 14.23
C MET A 256 -10.92 10.26 14.06
N VAL A 257 -11.23 9.25 13.23
CA VAL A 257 -12.61 8.76 13.05
C VAL A 257 -13.16 8.16 14.34
N ILE A 258 -12.38 7.34 15.06
CA ILE A 258 -12.81 6.71 16.32
C ILE A 258 -13.08 7.75 17.43
N ILE A 259 -12.27 8.81 17.49
CA ILE A 259 -12.43 9.89 18.47
C ILE A 259 -13.60 10.83 18.11
N GLY A 260 -14.20 10.67 16.92
CA GLY A 260 -15.30 11.51 16.45
C GLY A 260 -14.85 12.88 15.90
N GLN A 261 -13.57 12.99 15.54
CA GLN A 261 -12.97 14.19 14.94
C GLN A 261 -12.78 14.06 13.43
N SER A 262 -13.66 13.31 12.77
CA SER A 262 -13.63 13.12 11.30
C SER A 262 -13.69 14.43 10.52
N ASP A 263 -14.34 15.45 11.07
CA ASP A 263 -14.47 16.78 10.46
C ASP A 263 -13.14 17.54 10.35
N GLN A 264 -12.13 17.12 11.12
CA GLN A 264 -10.76 17.63 11.01
C GLN A 264 -9.98 16.99 9.88
N LEU A 265 -10.44 15.84 9.35
CA LEU A 265 -9.85 15.26 8.17
C LEU A 265 -10.25 16.08 6.93
N THR A 266 -9.28 16.38 6.11
CA THR A 266 -9.55 17.12 4.88
C THR A 266 -10.37 16.26 3.92
N ALA A 267 -11.30 16.86 3.20
CA ALA A 267 -12.15 16.19 2.23
C ALA A 267 -11.33 15.47 1.11
N GLN A 268 -10.08 15.90 0.91
CA GLN A 268 -9.19 15.30 -0.08
C GLN A 268 -8.44 14.05 0.41
N SER A 269 -8.41 13.82 1.72
CA SER A 269 -7.67 12.71 2.35
C SER A 269 -8.53 12.03 3.43
N PRO A 270 -9.69 11.48 3.07
CA PRO A 270 -10.55 10.75 4.01
C PRO A 270 -9.86 9.45 4.46
N PHE A 271 -10.38 8.85 5.51
CA PHE A 271 -9.95 7.50 5.89
C PHE A 271 -10.36 6.50 4.79
N ALA A 272 -9.37 5.85 4.19
CA ALA A 272 -9.56 4.79 3.20
C ALA A 272 -9.30 3.42 3.84
N PRO A 273 -10.33 2.60 4.10
CA PRO A 273 -10.16 1.25 4.66
C PRO A 273 -9.28 0.36 3.79
N CYS A 274 -9.29 0.59 2.48
CA CYS A 274 -8.52 -0.16 1.50
C CYS A 274 -7.01 -0.02 1.74
N ASP A 275 -6.51 1.17 2.05
CA ASP A 275 -5.09 1.43 2.29
C ASP A 275 -4.60 0.75 3.59
N MET A 276 -5.44 0.74 4.62
CA MET A 276 -5.14 0.04 5.86
C MET A 276 -5.09 -1.47 5.65
N LEU A 277 -6.10 -2.05 4.97
CA LEU A 277 -6.16 -3.49 4.72
C LEU A 277 -5.08 -3.94 3.73
N ALA A 278 -4.69 -3.10 2.76
CA ALA A 278 -3.51 -3.34 1.91
C ALA A 278 -2.24 -3.45 2.76
N SER A 279 -2.03 -2.53 3.72
CA SER A 279 -0.86 -2.54 4.60
C SER A 279 -0.82 -3.77 5.50
N ILE A 280 -1.97 -4.19 6.04
CA ILE A 280 -2.11 -5.42 6.83
C ILE A 280 -1.82 -6.64 5.95
N LEU A 281 -2.35 -6.69 4.72
CA LEU A 281 -2.08 -7.78 3.77
C LEU A 281 -0.59 -7.88 3.45
N ILE A 282 0.05 -6.75 3.13
CA ILE A 282 1.50 -6.69 2.84
C ILE A 282 2.28 -7.28 4.01
N LEU A 283 1.98 -6.85 5.24
CA LEU A 283 2.65 -7.34 6.43
C LEU A 283 2.39 -8.85 6.65
N ALA A 284 1.16 -9.32 6.47
CA ALA A 284 0.81 -10.75 6.60
C ALA A 284 1.56 -11.61 5.58
N VAL A 285 1.68 -11.15 4.33
CA VAL A 285 2.48 -11.80 3.28
C VAL A 285 3.96 -11.88 3.67
N LEU A 286 4.53 -10.79 4.19
CA LEU A 286 5.95 -10.74 4.60
C LEU A 286 6.22 -11.64 5.81
N ILE A 287 5.31 -11.66 6.80
CA ILE A 287 5.39 -12.55 7.95
C ILE A 287 5.36 -14.01 7.48
N GLN A 288 4.42 -14.38 6.61
CA GLN A 288 4.35 -15.74 6.04
C GLN A 288 5.64 -16.12 5.32
N ALA A 289 6.19 -15.22 4.51
CA ALA A 289 7.45 -15.43 3.81
C ALA A 289 8.65 -15.59 4.77
N ALA A 290 8.68 -14.85 5.88
CA ALA A 290 9.71 -14.97 6.91
C ALA A 290 9.66 -16.33 7.63
N PHE A 291 8.45 -16.81 7.97
CA PHE A 291 8.27 -18.11 8.60
C PHE A 291 8.63 -19.28 7.67
N ALA A 292 8.21 -19.23 6.41
CA ALA A 292 8.54 -20.25 5.41
C ALA A 292 10.06 -20.40 5.23
N ALA A 293 10.77 -19.29 5.23
CA ALA A 293 12.22 -19.26 5.14
C ALA A 293 12.92 -19.93 6.34
N ARG A 294 12.38 -19.76 7.54
CA ARG A 294 12.92 -20.37 8.77
C ARG A 294 12.77 -21.90 8.78
N MET A 295 11.64 -22.39 8.28
CA MET A 295 11.38 -23.85 8.22
C MET A 295 12.28 -24.55 7.20
N GLY A 296 12.53 -23.93 6.04
CA GLY A 296 13.42 -24.48 5.01
C GLY A 296 14.88 -24.60 5.47
N HIS A 297 15.35 -23.69 6.32
CA HIS A 297 16.71 -23.76 6.86
C HIS A 297 16.89 -24.91 7.86
N LYS A 298 15.84 -25.24 8.66
CA LYS A 298 15.86 -26.38 9.60
C LYS A 298 15.81 -27.74 8.94
N SER A 299 15.34 -27.86 7.72
CA SER A 299 15.28 -29.15 6.98
C SER A 299 16.57 -29.45 6.19
N SER A 300 17.50 -28.50 6.12
CA SER A 300 18.79 -28.64 5.41
C SER A 300 20.00 -28.82 6.35
N THR A 301 19.76 -28.73 7.67
CA THR A 301 20.73 -29.10 8.73
C THR A 301 20.36 -30.42 9.35
#